data_2e386bf2ead841ac3e441a43da35723a
#
_entry.id   2e386bf2ead841ac3e441a43da35723a
#
_cell.length_a   1.000
_cell.length_b   1.000
_cell.length_c   1.000
_cell.angle_alpha   90.00
_cell.angle_beta   90.00
_cell.angle_gamma   90.00
#
_symmetry.space_group_name_H-M   'P 1'
#
loop_
_entity.id
_entity.type
_entity.pdbx_description
1 polymer ?
#
loop_
_entity_poly.entity_id
_entity_poly.type
_entity_poly.pdbx_seq_one_letter_code
_entity_poly.pdbx_strand_id
1 'polypeptide(L)' 'MNMYRDEIIKTLEHEVVELKDKVNYFRERSDYNQIQMRKYQSQLSEALEVLKQLKEVKY' A
#
# COMPACT_ATOMS: atom_id res chain seq x y z
N MET A 1 7.20 21.85 -10.97
CA MET A 1 6.10 21.17 -10.30
C MET A 1 5.53 20.07 -11.17
N ASN A 2 5.27 18.92 -10.61
CA ASN A 2 4.82 17.77 -11.38
C ASN A 2 3.46 17.27 -10.86
N MET A 3 2.39 17.74 -11.47
CA MET A 3 1.03 17.38 -11.09
C MET A 3 0.78 15.89 -11.25
N TYR A 4 1.39 15.30 -12.25
CA TYR A 4 1.26 13.88 -12.51
C TYR A 4 1.82 13.05 -11.36
N ARG A 5 2.96 13.45 -10.85
CA ARG A 5 3.58 12.80 -9.69
C ARG A 5 2.67 12.90 -8.46
N ASP A 6 2.05 14.07 -8.25
CA ASP A 6 1.15 14.26 -7.12
C ASP A 6 -0.07 13.34 -7.21
N GLU A 7 -0.59 13.13 -8.40
CA GLU A 7 -1.71 12.23 -8.60
C GLU A 7 -1.33 10.78 -8.32
N ILE A 8 -0.13 10.39 -8.72
CA ILE A 8 0.37 9.05 -8.44
C ILE A 8 0.50 8.85 -6.94
N ILE A 9 1.03 9.84 -6.23
CA ILE A 9 1.16 9.77 -4.77
C ILE A 9 -0.21 9.61 -4.12
N LYS A 10 -1.19 10.38 -4.53
CA LYS A 10 -2.54 10.27 -3.96
C LYS A 10 -3.15 8.91 -4.21
N THR A 11 -2.98 8.38 -5.41
CA THR A 11 -3.47 7.04 -5.74
C THR A 11 -2.84 5.98 -4.87
N LEU A 12 -1.51 6.05 -4.69
CA LEU A 12 -0.80 5.10 -3.86
C LEU A 12 -1.19 5.21 -2.39
N GLU A 13 -1.40 6.43 -1.90
CA GLU A 13 -1.85 6.62 -0.53
C GLU A 13 -3.22 5.99 -0.31
N HIS A 14 -4.10 6.11 -1.29
CA HIS A 14 -5.41 5.48 -1.22
C HIS A 14 -5.28 3.95 -1.21
N GLU A 15 -4.42 3.41 -2.07
CA GLU A 15 -4.17 1.98 -2.10
C GLU A 15 -3.60 1.46 -0.78
N VAL A 16 -2.72 2.23 -0.16
CA VAL A 16 -2.15 1.86 1.14
C VAL A 16 -3.26 1.71 2.18
N VAL A 17 -4.20 2.64 2.22
CA VAL A 17 -5.32 2.57 3.15
C VAL A 17 -6.14 1.30 2.89
N GLU A 18 -6.47 1.04 1.64
CA GLU A 18 -7.24 -0.15 1.29
C GLU A 18 -6.51 -1.44 1.63
N LEU A 19 -5.21 -1.49 1.38
CA LEU A 19 -4.41 -2.67 1.68
C LEU A 19 -4.30 -2.89 3.19
N LYS A 20 -4.15 -1.83 3.97
CA LYS A 20 -4.14 -1.93 5.42
C LYS A 20 -5.45 -2.50 5.94
N ASP A 21 -6.56 -2.06 5.38
CA ASP A 21 -7.87 -2.56 5.77
C ASP A 21 -7.99 -4.05 5.46
N LYS A 22 -7.51 -4.48 4.31
CA LYS A 22 -7.53 -5.90 3.94
C LYS A 22 -6.67 -6.75 4.85
N VAL A 23 -5.47 -6.27 5.17
CA VAL A 23 -4.58 -6.99 6.07
C VAL A 23 -5.23 -7.14 7.44
N ASN A 24 -5.84 -6.07 7.96
CA ASN A 24 -6.51 -6.13 9.26
C ASN A 24 -7.70 -7.07 9.23
N TYR A 25 -8.46 -7.03 8.16
CA TYR A 25 -9.60 -7.93 7.99
C TYR A 25 -9.18 -9.39 8.09
N PHE A 26 -8.14 -9.77 7.37
CA PHE A 26 -7.66 -11.15 7.38
C PHE A 26 -6.99 -11.52 8.70
N ARG A 27 -6.32 -10.56 9.32
CA ARG A 27 -5.66 -10.82 10.61
C ARG A 27 -6.67 -11.14 11.70
N GLU A 28 -7.84 -10.52 11.67
CA GLU A 28 -8.87 -10.74 12.66
C GLU A 28 -9.60 -12.06 12.48
N ARG A 29 -9.44 -12.70 11.33
CA ARG A 29 -10.11 -13.98 11.05
C ARG A 29 -9.09 -15.09 11.13
N SER A 30 -9.10 -15.77 12.27
CA SER A 30 -8.09 -16.78 12.58
C SER A 30 -8.13 -18.00 11.65
N ASP A 31 -9.25 -18.27 11.03
CA ASP A 31 -9.42 -19.39 10.13
C ASP A 31 -9.02 -19.06 8.70
N TYR A 32 -8.53 -17.87 8.48
CA TYR A 32 -8.34 -17.42 7.14
C TYR A 32 -6.98 -17.75 6.58
N ASN A 33 -6.95 -17.80 5.28
CA ASN A 33 -5.84 -18.20 4.46
C ASN A 33 -4.63 -17.29 4.63
N GLN A 34 -3.57 -17.80 5.25
CA GLN A 34 -2.34 -17.05 5.46
C GLN A 34 -1.69 -16.63 4.15
N ILE A 35 -1.90 -17.39 3.09
CA ILE A 35 -1.35 -17.05 1.78
C ILE A 35 -1.93 -15.72 1.30
N GLN A 36 -3.24 -15.54 1.46
CA GLN A 36 -3.89 -14.30 1.07
C GLN A 36 -3.36 -13.12 1.88
N MET A 37 -3.22 -13.30 3.19
CA MET A 37 -2.71 -12.25 4.05
C MET A 37 -1.30 -11.85 3.66
N ARG A 38 -0.44 -12.83 3.40
CA ARG A 38 0.94 -12.56 2.97
C ARG A 38 0.98 -11.80 1.65
N LYS A 39 0.08 -12.15 0.74
CA LYS A 39 -0.02 -11.46 -0.54
C LYS A 39 -0.33 -9.98 -0.35
N TYR A 40 -1.32 -9.68 0.49
CA TYR A 40 -1.69 -8.29 0.74
C TYR A 40 -0.61 -7.54 1.51
N GLN A 41 0.05 -8.20 2.46
CA GLN A 41 1.17 -7.59 3.17
C GLN A 41 2.32 -7.26 2.23
N SER A 42 2.61 -8.14 1.30
CA SER A 42 3.65 -7.90 0.31
C SER A 42 3.30 -6.71 -0.58
N GLN A 43 2.05 -6.64 -1.03
CA GLN A 43 1.58 -5.52 -1.83
C GLN A 43 1.64 -4.21 -1.05
N LEU A 44 1.30 -4.25 0.23
CA LEU A 44 1.37 -3.07 1.09
C LEU A 44 2.81 -2.59 1.23
N SER A 45 3.73 -3.51 1.49
CA SER A 45 5.14 -3.16 1.62
C SER A 45 5.68 -2.52 0.35
N GLU A 46 5.31 -3.07 -0.79
CA GLU A 46 5.73 -2.54 -2.08
C GLU A 46 5.16 -1.15 -2.31
N ALA A 47 3.88 -0.96 -2.04
CA ALA A 47 3.25 0.35 -2.22
C ALA A 47 3.88 1.40 -1.31
N LEU A 48 4.20 1.04 -0.07
CA LEU A 48 4.86 1.95 0.86
C LEU A 48 6.25 2.32 0.38
N GLU A 49 6.99 1.36 -0.16
CA GLU A 49 8.33 1.62 -0.67
C GLU A 49 8.30 2.56 -1.87
N VAL A 50 7.39 2.32 -2.80
CA VAL A 50 7.24 3.19 -3.96
C VAL A 50 6.84 4.60 -3.54
N LEU A 51 5.91 4.69 -2.59
CA LEU A 51 5.49 5.98 -2.05
C LEU A 51 6.66 6.74 -1.44
N LYS A 52 7.46 6.04 -0.65
CA LYS A 52 8.63 6.63 -0.02
C LYS A 52 9.58 7.19 -1.07
N GLN A 53 9.86 6.41 -2.10
CA GLN A 53 10.76 6.84 -3.15
C GLN A 53 10.22 8.06 -3.89
N LEU A 54 8.93 8.08 -4.20
CA LEU A 54 8.33 9.21 -4.89
C LEU A 54 8.38 10.48 -4.06
N LYS A 55 8.18 10.36 -2.75
CA LYS A 55 8.21 11.52 -1.86
C LYS A 55 9.62 12.03 -1.62
N GLU A 56 10.62 11.18 -1.72
CA GLU A 56 12.01 11.58 -1.51
C GLU A 56 12.65 12.24 -2.72
N VAL A 57 12.07 12.04 -3.89
CA VAL A 57 12.61 12.64 -5.11
C VAL A 57 12.41 14.14 -5.06
N LYS A 58 13.50 14.86 -5.26
CA LYS A 58 13.48 16.33 -5.27
C LYS A 58 13.73 16.82 -6.69
N TYR A 59 12.93 17.77 -7.11
CA TYR A 59 13.07 18.40 -8.39
C TYR A 59 13.31 19.88 -8.26
#